data_082f7679afc1b22ff84b085b73365b47
#
_entry.id   082f7679afc1b22ff84b085b73365b47
#
_cell.length_a   1.000
_cell.length_b   1.000
_cell.length_c   1.000
_cell.angle_alpha   90.00
_cell.angle_beta   90.00
_cell.angle_gamma   90.00
#
_symmetry.space_group_name_H-M   'P 1'
#
loop_
_entity.id
_entity.type
_entity.pdbx_description
1 polymer ?
#
loop_
_entity_poly.entity_id
_entity_poly.type
_entity_poly.pdbx_seq_one_letter_code
_entity_poly.pdbx_strand_id
1 'polypeptide(L)'
;MTKLVAIVGATGLQGSSVLKSLHATGKYKLRALSRNPDGNQAASLKAKYSGVEWVPANLDDTASLRKAFQGANTVFGVTQFFQKDIMERVEHGDVDAEYNQGKNIVDAAIAAGVDSIVLSSIDSMKQLSHGKYPGVLHFEGKHKVEEYLTSLSDKVKGYFVYLGFYMENFVDFSRISPEDNKTIEFTVPLKPTTKLPLVDTANDTGPVVAYVLEHPEECLGTVVEVSGGYYEAQDMAKAFTEVTGKPSRYVQIPYDSIGSDELGQMFKGQDEFGYYGGRTEFIERNKEIKHTFTTPTSFWKNRG
;
A
#
# COMPACT_ATOMS: atom_id res chain seq x y z
N MET A 1 -20.52 21.47 -6.92
CA MET A 1 -19.72 21.67 -5.69
C MET A 1 -18.42 20.87 -5.80
N THR A 2 -17.31 21.38 -5.27
CA THR A 2 -16.04 20.64 -5.26
C THR A 2 -16.16 19.45 -4.31
N LYS A 3 -15.83 18.23 -4.77
CA LYS A 3 -15.90 17.02 -3.96
C LYS A 3 -14.84 17.03 -2.86
N LEU A 4 -15.19 16.54 -1.66
CA LEU A 4 -14.29 16.36 -0.54
C LEU A 4 -13.81 14.91 -0.50
N VAL A 5 -12.49 14.72 -0.48
CA VAL A 5 -11.84 13.42 -0.30
C VAL A 5 -11.20 13.35 1.09
N ALA A 6 -11.61 12.39 1.90
CA ALA A 6 -11.00 12.08 3.18
C ALA A 6 -9.92 11.00 3.00
N ILE A 7 -8.71 11.23 3.52
CA ILE A 7 -7.55 10.36 3.30
C ILE A 7 -7.13 9.77 4.63
N VAL A 8 -7.37 8.48 4.81
CA VAL A 8 -6.90 7.70 5.97
C VAL A 8 -5.38 7.52 5.88
N GLY A 9 -4.70 7.60 7.02
CA GLY A 9 -3.25 7.40 7.07
C GLY A 9 -2.45 8.43 6.30
N ALA A 10 -2.91 9.69 6.24
CA ALA A 10 -2.34 10.77 5.43
C ALA A 10 -0.86 11.07 5.70
N THR A 11 -0.31 10.65 6.85
CA THR A 11 1.11 10.79 7.20
C THR A 11 1.96 9.57 6.81
N GLY A 12 1.35 8.46 6.39
CA GLY A 12 2.06 7.26 5.91
C GLY A 12 2.44 7.35 4.43
N LEU A 13 3.17 6.35 3.94
CA LEU A 13 3.67 6.31 2.55
C LEU A 13 2.54 6.43 1.52
N GLN A 14 1.52 5.59 1.61
CA GLN A 14 0.39 5.60 0.69
C GLN A 14 -0.44 6.88 0.81
N GLY A 15 -0.90 7.20 2.04
CA GLY A 15 -1.79 8.34 2.27
C GLY A 15 -1.14 9.69 1.91
N SER A 16 0.17 9.87 2.16
CA SER A 16 0.89 11.07 1.76
C SER A 16 1.09 11.17 0.24
N SER A 17 1.25 10.05 -0.46
CA SER A 17 1.26 9.99 -1.91
C SER A 17 -0.07 10.42 -2.51
N VAL A 18 -1.19 9.91 -1.94
CA VAL A 18 -2.54 10.29 -2.34
C VAL A 18 -2.79 11.78 -2.07
N LEU A 19 -2.42 12.27 -0.89
CA LEU A 19 -2.52 13.68 -0.53
C LEU A 19 -1.77 14.57 -1.53
N LYS A 20 -0.51 14.26 -1.82
CA LYS A 20 0.34 14.96 -2.80
C LYS A 20 -0.33 15.02 -4.18
N SER A 21 -0.77 13.88 -4.69
CA SER A 21 -1.31 13.78 -6.04
C SER A 21 -2.66 14.50 -6.17
N LEU A 22 -3.58 14.29 -5.24
CA LEU A 22 -4.88 14.97 -5.28
C LEU A 22 -4.76 16.47 -5.06
N HIS A 23 -3.86 16.93 -4.18
CA HIS A 23 -3.58 18.34 -3.97
C HIS A 23 -3.07 19.01 -5.26
N ALA A 24 -2.17 18.32 -5.99
CA ALA A 24 -1.62 18.84 -7.24
C ALA A 24 -2.68 19.00 -8.36
N THR A 25 -3.76 18.21 -8.34
CA THR A 25 -4.85 18.36 -9.32
C THR A 25 -5.67 19.63 -9.13
N GLY A 26 -5.75 20.15 -7.90
CA GLY A 26 -6.63 21.28 -7.54
C GLY A 26 -8.13 21.01 -7.67
N LYS A 27 -8.55 19.77 -7.99
CA LYS A 27 -9.94 19.39 -8.28
C LYS A 27 -10.77 19.09 -7.02
N TYR A 28 -10.10 18.79 -5.90
CA TYR A 28 -10.74 18.26 -4.69
C TYR A 28 -10.47 19.16 -3.48
N LYS A 29 -11.42 19.21 -2.56
CA LYS A 29 -11.13 19.54 -1.16
C LYS A 29 -10.56 18.31 -0.49
N LEU A 30 -9.56 18.49 0.38
CA LEU A 30 -8.87 17.37 1.00
C LEU A 30 -8.98 17.44 2.52
N ARG A 31 -9.27 16.31 3.12
CA ARG A 31 -9.24 16.11 4.57
C ARG A 31 -8.26 14.98 4.88
N ALA A 32 -7.18 15.31 5.55
CA ALA A 32 -6.13 14.39 5.96
C ALA A 32 -6.41 13.85 7.37
N LEU A 33 -6.48 12.52 7.51
CA LEU A 33 -6.71 11.85 8.78
C LEU A 33 -5.40 11.30 9.33
N SER A 34 -5.14 11.59 10.61
CA SER A 34 -3.99 11.10 11.34
C SER A 34 -4.37 10.83 12.79
N ARG A 35 -3.74 9.84 13.45
CA ARG A 35 -3.87 9.65 14.91
C ARG A 35 -3.29 10.83 15.70
N ASN A 36 -2.26 11.47 15.14
CA ASN A 36 -1.64 12.66 15.72
C ASN A 36 -1.49 13.76 14.64
N PRO A 37 -2.56 14.55 14.40
CA PRO A 37 -2.52 15.62 13.38
C PRO A 37 -1.59 16.78 13.75
N ASP A 38 -1.14 16.89 14.98
CA ASP A 38 -0.21 17.93 15.45
C ASP A 38 1.23 17.41 15.62
N GLY A 39 1.50 16.16 15.26
CA GLY A 39 2.84 15.59 15.26
C GLY A 39 3.72 16.11 14.12
N ASN A 40 5.04 15.90 14.24
CA ASN A 40 6.05 16.42 13.31
C ASN A 40 5.79 16.05 11.84
N GLN A 41 5.36 14.80 11.56
CA GLN A 41 5.05 14.37 10.19
C GLN A 41 3.88 15.17 9.61
N ALA A 42 2.79 15.34 10.37
CA ALA A 42 1.66 16.14 9.96
C ALA A 42 2.04 17.61 9.79
N ALA A 43 2.84 18.17 10.68
CA ALA A 43 3.32 19.57 10.60
C ALA A 43 4.10 19.83 9.29
N SER A 44 5.00 18.90 8.90
CA SER A 44 5.73 19.00 7.64
C SER A 44 4.79 18.99 6.42
N LEU A 45 3.77 18.13 6.42
CA LEU A 45 2.79 18.06 5.33
C LEU A 45 1.85 19.26 5.31
N LYS A 46 1.44 19.79 6.48
CA LYS A 46 0.66 21.04 6.59
C LYS A 46 1.39 22.22 5.97
N ALA A 47 2.70 22.33 6.23
CA ALA A 47 3.53 23.39 5.65
C ALA A 47 3.63 23.28 4.12
N LYS A 48 3.61 22.06 3.59
CA LYS A 48 3.76 21.79 2.15
C LYS A 48 2.44 21.88 1.37
N TYR A 49 1.33 21.47 1.98
CA TYR A 49 0.02 21.37 1.32
C TYR A 49 -1.00 22.27 2.01
N SER A 50 -1.07 23.54 1.58
CA SER A 50 -2.03 24.50 2.12
C SER A 50 -3.47 24.16 1.75
N GLY A 51 -4.42 24.56 2.58
CA GLY A 51 -5.86 24.36 2.33
C GLY A 51 -6.37 22.93 2.62
N VAL A 52 -5.53 22.05 3.15
CA VAL A 52 -5.91 20.70 3.60
C VAL A 52 -6.45 20.78 5.03
N GLU A 53 -7.63 20.23 5.26
CA GLU A 53 -8.19 20.06 6.61
C GLU A 53 -7.53 18.86 7.29
N TRP A 54 -7.04 19.02 8.53
CA TRP A 54 -6.43 17.94 9.30
C TRP A 54 -7.30 17.59 10.50
N VAL A 55 -7.69 16.32 10.60
CA VAL A 55 -8.55 15.82 11.68
C VAL A 55 -7.95 14.58 12.35
N PRO A 56 -8.11 14.45 13.68
CA PRO A 56 -7.74 13.23 14.37
C PRO A 56 -8.72 12.11 14.02
N ALA A 57 -8.18 10.91 13.78
CA ALA A 57 -8.97 9.71 13.62
C ALA A 57 -8.17 8.46 14.00
N ASN A 58 -8.86 7.50 14.62
CA ASN A 58 -8.33 6.21 15.01
C ASN A 58 -9.17 5.10 14.35
N LEU A 59 -8.53 4.11 13.73
CA LEU A 59 -9.21 3.01 13.03
C LEU A 59 -9.96 2.07 14.00
N ASP A 60 -9.61 2.07 15.27
CA ASP A 60 -10.31 1.31 16.32
C ASP A 60 -11.47 2.09 16.96
N ASP A 61 -11.68 3.36 16.56
CA ASP A 61 -12.76 4.22 17.06
C ASP A 61 -13.68 4.65 15.90
N THR A 62 -14.75 3.90 15.69
CA THR A 62 -15.75 4.17 14.65
C THR A 62 -16.44 5.52 14.81
N ALA A 63 -16.58 6.04 16.04
CA ALA A 63 -17.16 7.36 16.27
C ALA A 63 -16.23 8.48 15.75
N SER A 64 -14.92 8.36 15.99
CA SER A 64 -13.93 9.29 15.45
C SER A 64 -13.90 9.25 13.93
N LEU A 65 -13.93 8.05 13.33
CA LEU A 65 -13.98 7.87 11.88
C LEU A 65 -15.24 8.48 11.26
N ARG A 66 -16.42 8.19 11.84
CA ARG A 66 -17.68 8.75 11.37
C ARG A 66 -17.66 10.29 11.39
N LYS A 67 -17.14 10.89 12.46
CA LYS A 67 -16.98 12.35 12.54
C LYS A 67 -16.03 12.86 11.48
N ALA A 68 -14.91 12.18 11.28
CA ALA A 68 -13.90 12.55 10.29
C ALA A 68 -14.40 12.42 8.83
N PHE A 69 -15.35 11.53 8.57
CA PHE A 69 -15.92 11.32 7.23
C PHE A 69 -17.14 12.21 6.92
N GLN A 70 -17.68 12.97 7.88
CA GLN A 70 -18.84 13.82 7.65
C GLN A 70 -18.62 14.79 6.49
N GLY A 71 -19.55 14.77 5.52
CA GLY A 71 -19.50 15.60 4.33
C GLY A 71 -18.46 15.22 3.27
N ALA A 72 -17.70 14.14 3.49
CA ALA A 72 -16.82 13.61 2.45
C ALA A 72 -17.64 12.89 1.38
N ASN A 73 -17.24 13.07 0.11
CA ASN A 73 -17.80 12.33 -1.01
C ASN A 73 -17.07 10.99 -1.21
N THR A 74 -15.76 10.98 -0.97
CA THR A 74 -14.92 9.79 -1.12
C THR A 74 -13.98 9.65 0.07
N VAL A 75 -13.74 8.39 0.46
CA VAL A 75 -12.71 8.01 1.44
C VAL A 75 -11.63 7.21 0.72
N PHE A 76 -10.36 7.61 0.87
CA PHE A 76 -9.23 6.69 0.64
C PHE A 76 -8.98 5.93 1.94
N GLY A 77 -9.15 4.62 1.91
CA GLY A 77 -8.99 3.70 3.04
C GLY A 77 -7.73 2.86 2.92
N VAL A 78 -6.94 2.82 3.98
CA VAL A 78 -5.76 1.96 4.12
C VAL A 78 -5.61 1.51 5.56
N THR A 79 -5.29 0.23 5.75
CA THR A 79 -4.92 -0.36 7.04
C THR A 79 -3.43 -0.68 7.05
N GLN A 80 -2.87 -0.97 8.22
CA GLN A 80 -1.46 -1.31 8.35
C GLN A 80 -1.27 -2.41 9.40
N PHE A 81 -1.04 -3.62 8.94
CA PHE A 81 -0.85 -4.81 9.76
C PHE A 81 0.36 -4.71 10.71
N PHE A 82 1.50 -4.22 10.21
CA PHE A 82 2.76 -4.18 10.94
C PHE A 82 2.87 -3.03 11.96
N GLN A 83 1.76 -2.44 12.41
CA GLN A 83 1.76 -1.58 13.57
C GLN A 83 1.85 -2.40 14.85
N LYS A 84 2.57 -1.86 15.84
CA LYS A 84 2.86 -2.55 17.08
C LYS A 84 1.59 -3.06 17.78
N ASP A 85 0.56 -2.22 17.88
CA ASP A 85 -0.73 -2.55 18.50
C ASP A 85 -1.48 -3.66 17.74
N ILE A 86 -1.42 -3.68 16.42
CA ILE A 86 -2.02 -4.76 15.62
C ILE A 86 -1.24 -6.07 15.80
N MET A 87 0.10 -6.00 15.72
CA MET A 87 0.96 -7.17 15.92
C MET A 87 0.77 -7.79 17.30
N GLU A 88 0.71 -6.98 18.36
CA GLU A 88 0.44 -7.45 19.72
C GLU A 88 -0.94 -8.14 19.82
N ARG A 89 -1.99 -7.61 19.18
CA ARG A 89 -3.31 -8.23 19.14
C ARG A 89 -3.28 -9.58 18.42
N VAL A 90 -2.60 -9.66 17.30
CA VAL A 90 -2.44 -10.91 16.52
C VAL A 90 -1.67 -11.96 17.34
N GLU A 91 -0.60 -11.59 18.03
CA GLU A 91 0.15 -12.48 18.93
C GLU A 91 -0.71 -13.03 20.08
N HIS A 92 -1.72 -12.26 20.53
CA HIS A 92 -2.70 -12.70 21.52
C HIS A 92 -3.95 -13.39 20.93
N GLY A 93 -3.91 -13.72 19.63
CA GLY A 93 -4.93 -14.52 18.96
C GLY A 93 -6.03 -13.74 18.21
N ASP A 94 -6.01 -12.40 18.19
CA ASP A 94 -6.91 -11.59 17.37
C ASP A 94 -6.41 -11.50 15.92
N VAL A 95 -6.55 -12.58 15.19
CA VAL A 95 -6.08 -12.68 13.79
C VAL A 95 -6.83 -11.75 12.83
N ASP A 96 -7.98 -11.24 13.23
CA ASP A 96 -8.82 -10.32 12.47
C ASP A 96 -8.60 -8.84 12.85
N ALA A 97 -7.57 -8.51 13.64
CA ALA A 97 -7.31 -7.15 14.12
C ALA A 97 -7.27 -6.12 12.96
N GLU A 98 -6.54 -6.40 11.87
CA GLU A 98 -6.48 -5.52 10.70
C GLU A 98 -7.81 -5.49 9.92
N TYR A 99 -8.48 -6.63 9.75
CA TYR A 99 -9.80 -6.70 9.15
C TYR A 99 -10.80 -5.82 9.90
N ASN A 100 -10.81 -5.88 11.24
CA ASN A 100 -11.70 -5.07 12.07
C ASN A 100 -11.48 -3.56 11.85
N GLN A 101 -10.23 -3.11 11.73
CA GLN A 101 -9.92 -1.71 11.37
C GLN A 101 -10.46 -1.33 9.99
N GLY A 102 -10.26 -2.19 8.99
CA GLY A 102 -10.80 -1.96 7.65
C GLY A 102 -12.32 -1.93 7.62
N LYS A 103 -12.98 -2.86 8.35
CA LYS A 103 -14.42 -2.88 8.53
C LYS A 103 -14.94 -1.59 9.17
N ASN A 104 -14.24 -1.07 10.18
CA ASN A 104 -14.59 0.20 10.82
C ASN A 104 -14.55 1.38 9.83
N ILE A 105 -13.57 1.40 8.89
CA ILE A 105 -13.53 2.41 7.82
C ILE A 105 -14.80 2.33 6.97
N VAL A 106 -15.18 1.14 6.52
CA VAL A 106 -16.35 0.92 5.66
C VAL A 106 -17.64 1.33 6.38
N ASP A 107 -17.84 0.84 7.60
CA ASP A 107 -19.05 1.12 8.39
C ASP A 107 -19.19 2.62 8.70
N ALA A 108 -18.09 3.27 9.08
CA ALA A 108 -18.09 4.70 9.37
C ALA A 108 -18.36 5.55 8.11
N ALA A 109 -17.83 5.15 6.95
CA ALA A 109 -18.06 5.83 5.68
C ALA A 109 -19.55 5.75 5.29
N ILE A 110 -20.15 4.56 5.35
CA ILE A 110 -21.57 4.37 5.10
C ILE A 110 -22.42 5.21 6.08
N ALA A 111 -22.11 5.14 7.38
CA ALA A 111 -22.84 5.90 8.40
C ALA A 111 -22.69 7.42 8.27
N ALA A 112 -21.66 7.92 7.60
CA ALA A 112 -21.44 9.33 7.28
C ALA A 112 -22.05 9.75 5.93
N GLY A 113 -22.64 8.81 5.15
CA GLY A 113 -23.22 9.09 3.84
C GLY A 113 -22.19 9.32 2.74
N VAL A 114 -21.03 8.69 2.81
CA VAL A 114 -19.97 8.75 1.79
C VAL A 114 -20.42 8.01 0.53
N ASP A 115 -20.19 8.61 -0.64
CA ASP A 115 -20.60 8.05 -1.94
C ASP A 115 -19.73 6.87 -2.38
N SER A 116 -18.41 6.93 -2.06
CA SER A 116 -17.44 5.93 -2.52
C SER A 116 -16.23 5.76 -1.61
N ILE A 117 -15.64 4.58 -1.65
CA ILE A 117 -14.39 4.24 -0.95
C ILE A 117 -13.39 3.72 -1.96
N VAL A 118 -12.18 4.30 -2.00
CA VAL A 118 -11.02 3.72 -2.67
C VAL A 118 -10.20 3.00 -1.61
N LEU A 119 -10.20 1.67 -1.65
CA LEU A 119 -9.53 0.82 -0.67
C LEU A 119 -8.18 0.33 -1.19
N SER A 120 -7.13 0.53 -0.42
CA SER A 120 -5.87 -0.17 -0.62
C SER A 120 -6.04 -1.61 -0.16
N SER A 121 -5.98 -2.54 -1.10
CA SER A 121 -6.18 -3.97 -0.89
C SER A 121 -5.08 -4.79 -1.56
N ILE A 122 -5.22 -6.09 -1.59
CA ILE A 122 -4.32 -7.05 -2.23
C ILE A 122 -5.04 -8.39 -2.39
N ASP A 123 -4.52 -9.25 -3.30
CA ASP A 123 -5.01 -10.63 -3.45
C ASP A 123 -4.87 -11.45 -2.16
N SER A 124 -5.81 -12.36 -1.93
CA SER A 124 -5.64 -13.40 -0.92
C SER A 124 -4.57 -14.40 -1.34
N MET A 125 -3.50 -14.52 -0.55
CA MET A 125 -2.47 -15.55 -0.80
C MET A 125 -3.03 -16.96 -0.61
N LYS A 126 -3.99 -17.13 0.29
CA LYS A 126 -4.71 -18.39 0.45
C LYS A 126 -5.45 -18.80 -0.83
N GLN A 127 -6.14 -17.85 -1.48
CA GLN A 127 -6.84 -18.14 -2.74
C GLN A 127 -5.84 -18.38 -3.88
N LEU A 128 -4.84 -17.52 -4.06
CA LEU A 128 -3.80 -17.66 -5.09
C LEU A 128 -3.05 -19.00 -4.98
N SER A 129 -2.77 -19.44 -3.76
CA SER A 129 -2.04 -20.68 -3.50
C SER A 129 -2.93 -21.93 -3.39
N HIS A 130 -4.22 -21.83 -3.70
CA HIS A 130 -5.19 -22.92 -3.54
C HIS A 130 -5.19 -23.52 -2.13
N GLY A 131 -5.02 -22.69 -1.12
CA GLY A 131 -5.01 -23.09 0.29
C GLY A 131 -3.65 -23.53 0.83
N LYS A 132 -2.59 -23.51 0.05
CA LYS A 132 -1.25 -23.94 0.49
C LYS A 132 -0.61 -22.99 1.51
N TYR A 133 -0.85 -21.68 1.37
CA TYR A 133 -0.31 -20.61 2.21
C TYR A 133 -1.43 -19.76 2.84
N PRO A 134 -2.17 -20.31 3.84
CA PRO A 134 -3.31 -19.63 4.42
C PRO A 134 -2.94 -18.62 5.52
N GLY A 135 -1.67 -18.60 5.96
CA GLY A 135 -1.20 -17.85 7.12
C GLY A 135 -0.65 -16.47 6.80
N VAL A 136 -0.87 -15.92 5.60
CA VAL A 136 -0.43 -14.57 5.21
C VAL A 136 -1.47 -13.55 5.67
N LEU A 137 -1.53 -13.31 6.99
CA LEU A 137 -2.63 -12.60 7.64
C LEU A 137 -2.84 -11.18 7.13
N HIS A 138 -1.76 -10.45 6.80
CA HIS A 138 -1.88 -9.09 6.28
C HIS A 138 -2.44 -9.03 4.84
N PHE A 139 -2.34 -10.10 4.05
CA PHE A 139 -3.05 -10.21 2.78
C PHE A 139 -4.51 -10.56 3.03
N GLU A 140 -4.75 -11.58 3.84
CA GLU A 140 -6.10 -12.06 4.13
C GLU A 140 -6.96 -10.99 4.82
N GLY A 141 -6.38 -10.21 5.74
CA GLY A 141 -7.08 -9.13 6.41
C GLY A 141 -7.61 -8.08 5.45
N LYS A 142 -6.76 -7.61 4.52
CA LYS A 142 -7.15 -6.63 3.49
C LYS A 142 -8.16 -7.20 2.50
N HIS A 143 -7.95 -8.43 2.05
CA HIS A 143 -8.88 -9.10 1.12
C HIS A 143 -10.27 -9.30 1.75
N LYS A 144 -10.36 -9.69 3.02
CA LYS A 144 -11.64 -9.75 3.76
C LYS A 144 -12.35 -8.39 3.81
N VAL A 145 -11.63 -7.28 3.95
CA VAL A 145 -12.23 -5.92 3.90
C VAL A 145 -12.80 -5.64 2.52
N GLU A 146 -12.10 -6.04 1.46
CA GLU A 146 -12.57 -5.91 0.08
C GLU A 146 -13.85 -6.71 -0.15
N GLU A 147 -13.89 -7.98 0.27
CA GLU A 147 -15.08 -8.81 0.18
C GLU A 147 -16.24 -8.17 0.97
N TYR A 148 -15.97 -7.63 2.16
CA TYR A 148 -16.97 -6.93 2.97
C TYR A 148 -17.49 -5.68 2.26
N LEU A 149 -16.63 -4.83 1.73
CA LEU A 149 -17.03 -3.63 0.98
C LEU A 149 -17.85 -4.01 -0.28
N THR A 150 -17.43 -5.05 -0.99
CA THR A 150 -18.13 -5.57 -2.18
C THR A 150 -19.54 -6.05 -1.83
N SER A 151 -19.73 -6.71 -0.68
CA SER A 151 -21.04 -7.16 -0.21
C SER A 151 -22.01 -6.02 0.11
N LEU A 152 -21.53 -4.79 0.23
CA LEU A 152 -22.30 -3.57 0.53
C LEU A 152 -22.38 -2.61 -0.66
N SER A 153 -22.21 -3.11 -1.88
CA SER A 153 -22.19 -2.33 -3.12
C SER A 153 -23.51 -1.58 -3.42
N ASP A 154 -24.61 -1.99 -2.80
CA ASP A 154 -25.89 -1.28 -2.80
C ASP A 154 -25.91 0.00 -1.93
N LYS A 155 -24.94 0.15 -1.00
CA LYS A 155 -24.86 1.25 -0.05
C LYS A 155 -23.75 2.25 -0.37
N VAL A 156 -22.61 1.76 -0.87
CA VAL A 156 -21.44 2.58 -1.17
C VAL A 156 -20.65 1.96 -2.33
N LYS A 157 -20.12 2.77 -3.23
CA LYS A 157 -19.26 2.28 -4.33
C LYS A 157 -17.86 1.94 -3.81
N GLY A 158 -17.39 0.72 -4.08
CA GLY A 158 -16.04 0.26 -3.77
C GLY A 158 -15.13 0.33 -4.98
N TYR A 159 -13.94 0.89 -4.81
CA TYR A 159 -12.83 0.87 -5.77
C TYR A 159 -11.61 0.27 -5.10
N PHE A 160 -10.84 -0.54 -5.81
CA PHE A 160 -9.73 -1.29 -5.23
C PHE A 160 -8.42 -0.97 -5.94
N VAL A 161 -7.41 -0.60 -5.16
CA VAL A 161 -6.05 -0.41 -5.65
C VAL A 161 -5.14 -1.44 -4.97
N TYR A 162 -4.43 -2.23 -5.77
CA TYR A 162 -3.52 -3.27 -5.29
C TYR A 162 -2.08 -2.78 -5.47
N LEU A 163 -1.41 -2.50 -4.36
CA LEU A 163 -0.01 -2.10 -4.43
C LEU A 163 0.88 -3.31 -4.69
N GLY A 164 1.86 -3.13 -5.55
CA GLY A 164 2.93 -4.09 -5.75
C GLY A 164 3.86 -4.22 -4.55
N PHE A 165 4.94 -4.98 -4.72
CA PHE A 165 5.96 -5.13 -3.69
C PHE A 165 6.74 -3.82 -3.53
N TYR A 166 6.80 -3.30 -2.31
CA TYR A 166 7.38 -2.00 -2.02
C TYR A 166 8.90 -1.99 -2.26
N MET A 167 9.38 -1.07 -3.09
CA MET A 167 10.81 -0.86 -3.26
C MET A 167 11.47 -0.40 -1.96
N GLU A 168 10.73 0.28 -1.08
CA GLU A 168 11.17 0.69 0.25
C GLU A 168 11.62 -0.49 1.10
N ASN A 169 11.01 -1.66 0.95
CA ASN A 169 11.39 -2.88 1.69
C ASN A 169 12.85 -3.28 1.43
N PHE A 170 13.39 -3.00 0.25
CA PHE A 170 14.80 -3.28 -0.03
C PHE A 170 15.75 -2.39 0.77
N VAL A 171 15.31 -1.20 1.19
CA VAL A 171 16.09 -0.36 2.12
C VAL A 171 16.14 -1.02 3.49
N ASP A 172 14.99 -1.50 3.98
CA ASP A 172 14.87 -2.15 5.29
C ASP A 172 15.58 -3.52 5.33
N PHE A 173 15.61 -4.24 4.22
CA PHE A 173 16.31 -5.52 4.05
C PHE A 173 17.79 -5.37 3.67
N SER A 174 18.34 -4.14 3.69
CA SER A 174 19.74 -3.90 3.37
C SER A 174 20.62 -3.93 4.62
N ARG A 175 21.85 -4.41 4.44
CA ARG A 175 22.91 -4.35 5.46
C ARG A 175 24.28 -4.17 4.81
N ILE A 176 25.25 -3.73 5.60
CA ILE A 176 26.66 -3.78 5.18
C ILE A 176 27.16 -5.22 5.33
N SER A 177 27.82 -5.73 4.28
CA SER A 177 28.40 -7.08 4.30
C SER A 177 29.42 -7.22 5.42
N PRO A 178 29.33 -8.28 6.25
CA PRO A 178 30.33 -8.56 7.27
C PRO A 178 31.65 -9.06 6.70
N GLU A 179 31.71 -9.45 5.42
CA GLU A 179 32.89 -9.99 4.76
C GLU A 179 33.92 -8.92 4.44
N ASP A 180 33.47 -7.74 4.00
CA ASP A 180 34.37 -6.66 3.54
C ASP A 180 34.08 -5.30 4.17
N ASN A 181 33.03 -5.19 4.98
CA ASN A 181 32.53 -3.95 5.58
C ASN A 181 32.30 -2.81 4.58
N LYS A 182 31.97 -3.14 3.33
CA LYS A 182 31.86 -2.18 2.23
C LYS A 182 30.66 -2.47 1.32
N THR A 183 30.45 -3.73 0.92
CA THR A 183 29.39 -4.14 0.00
C THR A 183 28.03 -4.04 0.69
N ILE A 184 27.05 -3.47 0.01
CA ILE A 184 25.66 -3.48 0.50
C ILE A 184 25.00 -4.79 0.08
N GLU A 185 24.51 -5.55 1.05
CA GLU A 185 23.74 -6.76 0.84
C GLU A 185 22.24 -6.47 0.97
N PHE A 186 21.48 -6.82 -0.07
CA PHE A 186 20.03 -6.85 -0.01
C PHE A 186 19.61 -8.28 0.32
N THR A 187 19.25 -8.50 1.59
CA THR A 187 19.01 -9.84 2.15
C THR A 187 17.52 -10.16 2.16
N VAL A 188 17.02 -10.76 1.10
CA VAL A 188 15.59 -11.05 0.90
C VAL A 188 15.39 -12.56 0.74
N PRO A 189 14.31 -13.15 1.28
CA PRO A 189 14.05 -14.60 1.16
C PRO A 189 13.67 -15.06 -0.24
N LEU A 190 13.29 -14.16 -1.14
CA LEU A 190 12.90 -14.50 -2.51
C LEU A 190 14.08 -14.95 -3.35
N LYS A 191 13.83 -15.82 -4.32
CA LYS A 191 14.82 -16.16 -5.34
C LYS A 191 15.24 -14.88 -6.09
N PRO A 192 16.52 -14.75 -6.49
CA PRO A 192 16.99 -13.56 -7.22
C PRO A 192 16.18 -13.25 -8.48
N THR A 193 15.69 -14.28 -9.16
CA THR A 193 14.93 -14.21 -10.42
C THR A 193 13.41 -14.11 -10.24
N THR A 194 12.91 -14.07 -8.99
CA THR A 194 11.48 -13.89 -8.75
C THR A 194 11.03 -12.55 -9.29
N LYS A 195 10.01 -12.59 -10.12
CA LYS A 195 9.42 -11.39 -10.74
C LYS A 195 8.42 -10.75 -9.81
N LEU A 196 8.69 -9.53 -9.40
CA LEU A 196 7.86 -8.72 -8.53
C LEU A 196 7.32 -7.51 -9.28
N PRO A 197 6.04 -7.16 -9.10
CA PRO A 197 5.50 -5.89 -9.55
C PRO A 197 5.97 -4.80 -8.56
N LEU A 198 7.17 -4.27 -8.75
CA LEU A 198 7.76 -3.30 -7.83
C LEU A 198 7.02 -1.95 -7.88
N VAL A 199 6.90 -1.30 -6.73
CA VAL A 199 6.25 0.01 -6.59
C VAL A 199 7.04 0.92 -5.64
N ASP A 200 7.25 2.17 -6.02
CA ASP A 200 7.64 3.25 -5.10
C ASP A 200 6.35 3.78 -4.45
N THR A 201 6.08 3.30 -3.24
CA THR A 201 4.80 3.55 -2.56
C THR A 201 4.52 5.04 -2.39
N ALA A 202 5.55 5.82 -2.12
CA ALA A 202 5.42 7.27 -1.91
C ALA A 202 5.16 8.06 -3.19
N ASN A 203 5.54 7.53 -4.37
CA ASN A 203 5.41 8.24 -5.63
C ASN A 203 4.33 7.66 -6.56
N ASP A 204 4.09 6.34 -6.54
CA ASP A 204 3.22 5.70 -7.52
C ASP A 204 1.76 5.53 -7.04
N THR A 205 1.50 5.46 -5.71
CA THR A 205 0.14 5.24 -5.18
C THR A 205 -0.83 6.37 -5.55
N GLY A 206 -0.41 7.59 -5.30
CA GLY A 206 -1.29 8.76 -5.45
C GLY A 206 -1.77 9.00 -6.89
N PRO A 207 -0.91 8.92 -7.92
CA PRO A 207 -1.34 9.04 -9.31
C PRO A 207 -2.38 7.99 -9.72
N VAL A 208 -2.26 6.74 -9.24
CA VAL A 208 -3.24 5.69 -9.52
C VAL A 208 -4.58 5.97 -8.83
N VAL A 209 -4.56 6.41 -7.56
CA VAL A 209 -5.79 6.82 -6.86
C VAL A 209 -6.44 8.03 -7.55
N ALA A 210 -5.66 8.98 -8.04
CA ALA A 210 -6.19 10.10 -8.82
C ALA A 210 -6.86 9.63 -10.12
N TYR A 211 -6.24 8.67 -10.83
CA TYR A 211 -6.82 8.06 -12.01
C TYR A 211 -8.17 7.39 -11.70
N VAL A 212 -8.25 6.58 -10.64
CA VAL A 212 -9.50 5.93 -10.22
C VAL A 212 -10.61 6.95 -9.96
N LEU A 213 -10.30 8.08 -9.32
CA LEU A 213 -11.28 9.14 -9.05
C LEU A 213 -11.70 9.92 -10.30
N GLU A 214 -10.85 9.97 -11.31
CA GLU A 214 -11.13 10.63 -12.60
C GLU A 214 -11.86 9.71 -13.59
N HIS A 215 -11.72 8.38 -13.44
CA HIS A 215 -12.31 7.35 -14.32
C HIS A 215 -13.20 6.36 -13.54
N PRO A 216 -14.16 6.84 -12.73
CA PRO A 216 -14.88 5.99 -11.79
C PRO A 216 -15.71 4.89 -12.47
N GLU A 217 -16.24 5.14 -13.67
CA GLU A 217 -17.07 4.14 -14.38
C GLU A 217 -16.21 3.00 -14.93
N GLU A 218 -14.98 3.27 -15.34
CA GLU A 218 -14.03 2.26 -15.84
C GLU A 218 -13.44 1.40 -14.72
N CYS A 219 -13.26 2.01 -13.53
CA CYS A 219 -12.63 1.35 -12.39
C CYS A 219 -13.63 0.64 -11.46
N LEU A 220 -14.94 0.87 -11.61
CA LEU A 220 -15.94 0.23 -10.74
C LEU A 220 -15.98 -1.29 -10.96
N GLY A 221 -15.81 -2.04 -9.86
CA GLY A 221 -15.81 -3.51 -9.90
C GLY A 221 -14.56 -4.13 -10.51
N THR A 222 -13.51 -3.33 -10.73
CA THR A 222 -12.21 -3.80 -11.19
C THR A 222 -11.11 -3.48 -10.16
N VAL A 223 -10.06 -4.29 -10.14
CA VAL A 223 -8.85 -4.01 -9.37
C VAL A 223 -7.90 -3.18 -10.24
N VAL A 224 -7.31 -2.12 -9.67
CA VAL A 224 -6.28 -1.32 -10.32
C VAL A 224 -4.95 -1.58 -9.62
N GLU A 225 -4.09 -2.37 -10.25
CA GLU A 225 -2.77 -2.69 -9.72
C GLU A 225 -1.82 -1.50 -9.85
N VAL A 226 -1.07 -1.22 -8.79
CA VAL A 226 -0.12 -0.08 -8.71
C VAL A 226 1.28 -0.58 -8.96
N SER A 227 1.66 -0.68 -10.23
CA SER A 227 3.03 -0.98 -10.68
C SER A 227 3.16 -0.68 -12.16
N GLY A 228 4.37 -0.32 -12.60
CA GLY A 228 4.69 -0.14 -14.03
C GLY A 228 5.03 -1.44 -14.75
N GLY A 229 5.24 -2.53 -14.03
CA GLY A 229 5.64 -3.82 -14.60
C GLY A 229 6.37 -4.70 -13.61
N TYR A 230 6.86 -5.84 -14.10
CA TYR A 230 7.61 -6.81 -13.31
C TYR A 230 9.12 -6.61 -13.45
N TYR A 231 9.82 -6.74 -12.34
CA TYR A 231 11.28 -6.72 -12.24
C TYR A 231 11.74 -7.96 -11.45
N GLU A 232 12.93 -8.47 -11.75
CA GLU A 232 13.53 -9.50 -10.91
C GLU A 232 13.94 -8.91 -9.54
N ALA A 233 13.81 -9.68 -8.47
CA ALA A 233 14.16 -9.22 -7.12
C ALA A 233 15.60 -8.68 -7.05
N GLN A 234 16.55 -9.31 -7.78
CA GLN A 234 17.94 -8.88 -7.83
C GLN A 234 18.16 -7.54 -8.59
N ASP A 235 17.19 -7.05 -9.36
CA ASP A 235 17.36 -5.81 -10.14
C ASP A 235 17.48 -4.58 -9.24
N MET A 236 16.94 -4.64 -8.02
CA MET A 236 17.15 -3.59 -7.03
C MET A 236 18.62 -3.43 -6.63
N ALA A 237 19.34 -4.52 -6.44
CA ALA A 237 20.78 -4.48 -6.15
C ALA A 237 21.59 -4.00 -7.35
N LYS A 238 21.30 -4.51 -8.56
CA LYS A 238 21.97 -4.05 -9.79
C LYS A 238 21.82 -2.54 -9.98
N ALA A 239 20.58 -2.05 -9.89
CA ALA A 239 20.26 -0.64 -10.05
C ALA A 239 20.94 0.23 -8.96
N PHE A 240 21.05 -0.26 -7.72
CA PHE A 240 21.77 0.45 -6.67
C PHE A 240 23.24 0.67 -7.04
N THR A 241 23.95 -0.38 -7.49
CA THR A 241 25.35 -0.25 -7.93
C THR A 241 25.49 0.70 -9.11
N GLU A 242 24.62 0.58 -10.12
CA GLU A 242 24.63 1.45 -11.31
C GLU A 242 24.46 2.93 -10.96
N VAL A 243 23.57 3.25 -10.03
CA VAL A 243 23.24 4.63 -9.68
C VAL A 243 24.26 5.23 -8.72
N THR A 244 24.69 4.47 -7.70
CA THR A 244 25.51 5.02 -6.61
C THR A 244 27.01 4.80 -6.81
N GLY A 245 27.40 3.89 -7.68
CA GLY A 245 28.79 3.43 -7.83
C GLY A 245 29.30 2.59 -6.64
N LYS A 246 28.47 2.35 -5.61
CA LYS A 246 28.81 1.53 -4.45
C LYS A 246 28.57 0.04 -4.77
N PRO A 247 29.47 -0.86 -4.36
CA PRO A 247 29.25 -2.28 -4.58
C PRO A 247 28.03 -2.77 -3.82
N SER A 248 27.18 -3.55 -4.49
CA SER A 248 26.05 -4.22 -3.86
C SER A 248 25.83 -5.60 -4.44
N ARG A 249 25.17 -6.45 -3.67
CA ARG A 249 24.73 -7.78 -4.11
C ARG A 249 23.38 -8.15 -3.51
N TYR A 250 22.63 -8.94 -4.24
CA TYR A 250 21.43 -9.60 -3.75
C TYR A 250 21.85 -10.88 -3.02
N VAL A 251 21.30 -11.11 -1.82
CA VAL A 251 21.57 -12.30 -1.02
C VAL A 251 20.25 -12.94 -0.67
N GLN A 252 19.97 -14.09 -1.29
CA GLN A 252 18.82 -14.89 -0.89
C GLN A 252 19.10 -15.52 0.48
N ILE A 253 18.19 -15.30 1.43
CA ILE A 253 18.22 -15.92 2.75
C ILE A 253 17.10 -16.98 2.87
N PRO A 254 17.21 -17.95 3.78
CA PRO A 254 16.13 -18.90 4.03
C PRO A 254 14.84 -18.21 4.45
N TYR A 255 13.68 -18.69 3.99
CA TYR A 255 12.37 -18.11 4.35
C TYR A 255 12.14 -18.05 5.87
N ASP A 256 12.62 -19.08 6.59
CA ASP A 256 12.41 -19.20 8.04
C ASP A 256 13.39 -18.31 8.85
N SER A 257 14.39 -17.69 8.20
CA SER A 257 15.36 -16.80 8.88
C SER A 257 14.80 -15.43 9.29
N ILE A 258 13.60 -15.08 8.79
CA ILE A 258 12.91 -13.82 9.15
C ILE A 258 12.29 -13.90 10.56
N GLY A 259 12.11 -15.11 11.13
CA GLY A 259 11.50 -15.27 12.45
C GLY A 259 9.99 -15.03 12.49
N SER A 260 9.32 -15.03 11.33
CA SER A 260 7.88 -14.90 11.18
C SER A 260 7.36 -15.93 10.19
N ASP A 261 6.49 -16.85 10.65
CA ASP A 261 5.85 -17.84 9.79
C ASP A 261 4.96 -17.17 8.73
N GLU A 262 4.29 -16.10 9.11
CA GLU A 262 3.45 -15.28 8.23
C GLU A 262 4.24 -14.74 7.04
N LEU A 263 5.37 -14.07 7.28
CA LEU A 263 6.25 -13.58 6.23
C LEU A 263 6.92 -14.71 5.45
N GLY A 264 7.28 -15.80 6.12
CA GLY A 264 7.82 -17.01 5.47
C GLY A 264 6.84 -17.60 4.45
N GLN A 265 5.55 -17.71 4.80
CA GLN A 265 4.51 -18.15 3.87
C GLN A 265 4.29 -17.15 2.73
N MET A 266 4.31 -15.84 3.01
CA MET A 266 4.21 -14.80 1.99
C MET A 266 5.29 -14.95 0.92
N PHE A 267 6.56 -15.05 1.32
CA PHE A 267 7.67 -15.17 0.37
C PHE A 267 7.65 -16.48 -0.41
N LYS A 268 7.31 -17.61 0.25
CA LYS A 268 7.10 -18.90 -0.43
C LYS A 268 5.98 -18.80 -1.48
N GLY A 269 4.87 -18.17 -1.11
CA GLY A 269 3.74 -17.97 -2.01
C GLY A 269 4.09 -17.09 -3.20
N GLN A 270 4.83 -16.00 -2.99
CA GLN A 270 5.28 -15.12 -4.08
C GLN A 270 6.23 -15.82 -5.04
N ASP A 271 7.13 -16.69 -4.55
CA ASP A 271 8.05 -17.47 -5.39
C ASP A 271 7.34 -18.55 -6.22
N GLU A 272 6.25 -19.13 -5.71
CA GLU A 272 5.54 -20.23 -6.36
C GLU A 272 4.39 -19.78 -7.25
N PHE A 273 3.63 -18.76 -6.81
CA PHE A 273 2.38 -18.35 -7.45
C PHE A 273 2.43 -16.92 -8.02
N GLY A 274 3.50 -16.17 -7.72
CA GLY A 274 3.64 -14.77 -8.09
C GLY A 274 2.86 -13.82 -7.16
N TYR A 275 3.24 -12.56 -7.19
CA TYR A 275 2.67 -11.53 -6.31
C TYR A 275 1.18 -11.25 -6.63
N TYR A 276 0.86 -11.12 -7.92
CA TYR A 276 -0.51 -10.94 -8.43
C TYR A 276 -1.02 -12.20 -9.16
N GLY A 277 -0.60 -13.39 -8.77
CA GLY A 277 -0.96 -14.62 -9.49
C GLY A 277 -0.45 -14.66 -10.93
N GLY A 278 0.61 -13.91 -11.25
CA GLY A 278 1.18 -13.82 -12.59
C GLY A 278 0.40 -12.97 -13.60
N ARG A 279 -0.62 -12.21 -13.18
CA ARG A 279 -1.36 -11.28 -14.06
C ARG A 279 -0.42 -10.23 -14.66
N THR A 280 -0.61 -9.90 -15.94
CA THR A 280 0.19 -8.92 -16.68
C THR A 280 -0.66 -7.84 -17.36
N GLU A 281 -1.97 -8.01 -17.40
CA GLU A 281 -2.91 -7.15 -18.13
C GLU A 281 -2.88 -5.70 -17.61
N PHE A 282 -2.57 -5.52 -16.33
CA PHE A 282 -2.45 -4.21 -15.72
C PHE A 282 -1.34 -3.35 -16.36
N ILE A 283 -0.30 -3.96 -16.93
CA ILE A 283 0.83 -3.23 -17.55
C ILE A 283 0.34 -2.37 -18.72
N GLU A 284 -0.55 -2.93 -19.56
CA GLU A 284 -1.12 -2.18 -20.69
C GLU A 284 -2.11 -1.14 -20.20
N ARG A 285 -3.02 -1.49 -19.28
CA ARG A 285 -3.97 -0.55 -18.69
C ARG A 285 -3.27 0.63 -18.02
N ASN A 286 -2.20 0.38 -17.28
CA ASN A 286 -1.49 1.42 -16.53
C ASN A 286 -0.75 2.42 -17.44
N LYS A 287 -0.60 2.15 -18.72
CA LYS A 287 -0.11 3.15 -19.73
C LYS A 287 -1.09 4.31 -19.91
N GLU A 288 -2.37 4.12 -19.61
CA GLU A 288 -3.39 5.17 -19.68
C GLU A 288 -3.29 6.14 -18.49
N ILE A 289 -2.67 5.70 -17.40
CA ILE A 289 -2.41 6.56 -16.24
C ILE A 289 -1.32 7.56 -16.61
N LYS A 290 -1.62 8.86 -16.51
CA LYS A 290 -0.66 9.94 -16.78
C LYS A 290 0.42 10.02 -15.71
N HIS A 291 1.17 8.95 -15.56
CA HIS A 291 2.24 8.79 -14.58
C HIS A 291 3.35 7.91 -15.14
N THR A 292 4.60 8.31 -14.92
CA THR A 292 5.75 7.43 -15.19
C THR A 292 6.04 6.64 -13.92
N PHE A 293 5.68 5.37 -13.93
CA PHE A 293 5.95 4.49 -12.81
C PHE A 293 7.43 4.38 -12.51
N THR A 294 7.74 4.31 -11.22
CA THR A 294 9.11 4.24 -10.74
C THR A 294 9.76 2.90 -11.12
N THR A 295 10.96 2.96 -11.65
CA THR A 295 11.80 1.80 -11.93
C THR A 295 12.84 1.64 -10.81
N PRO A 296 13.49 0.45 -10.64
CA PRO A 296 14.60 0.29 -9.69
C PRO A 296 15.67 1.38 -9.82
N THR A 297 16.04 1.73 -11.06
CA THR A 297 17.03 2.79 -11.32
C THR A 297 16.53 4.17 -10.89
N SER A 298 15.29 4.55 -11.22
CA SER A 298 14.74 5.85 -10.84
C SER A 298 14.49 5.93 -9.32
N PHE A 299 14.14 4.83 -8.68
CA PHE A 299 14.00 4.76 -7.23
C PHE A 299 15.27 5.16 -6.49
N TRP A 300 16.40 4.58 -6.89
CA TRP A 300 17.69 4.92 -6.28
C TRP A 300 18.19 6.31 -6.66
N LYS A 301 17.95 6.78 -7.90
CA LYS A 301 18.28 8.17 -8.29
C LYS A 301 17.57 9.21 -7.44
N ASN A 302 16.34 8.95 -7.03
CA ASN A 302 15.55 9.87 -6.22
C ASN A 302 15.97 9.90 -4.74
N ARG A 303 16.83 8.98 -4.31
CA ARG A 303 17.30 8.80 -2.92
C ARG A 303 18.80 9.02 -2.72
N GLY A 304 19.56 9.22 -3.80
CA GLY A 304 21.00 9.42 -3.80
C GLY A 304 21.49 10.84 -3.57
#